data_42d22b50cc18a7f378f9034a31b1d3a8
#
_entry.id   42d22b50cc18a7f378f9034a31b1d3a8
#
_cell.length_a   1.000
_cell.length_b   1.000
_cell.length_c   1.000
_cell.angle_alpha   90.00
_cell.angle_beta   90.00
_cell.angle_gamma   90.00
#
_symmetry.space_group_name_H-M   'P 1'
#
loop_
_entity.id
_entity.type
_entity.pdbx_description
1 polymer ?
#
loop_
_entity_poly.entity_id
_entity_poly.type
_entity_poly.pdbx_seq_one_letter_code
_entity_poly.pdbx_strand_id
1 'polypeptide(L)'
;YLGSDAIALAPFTDTITYLDEGDWAVMRRSAVEIYDENGTRVDRPKIKSVASSLLVDKGNHRHFMAKEIHEQPEVVSHTLANYIDMGAGTIAFPDLGIDLAKITRVTISACGTAYYAGLVGKYWIERYARVPVEIDIASEFRYREAPLVEGGLAVFVVDREHRAGAVA
;
A
#
# COMPACT_ATOMS: atom_id res chain seq x y z
N TYR A 1 21.74 5.18 -7.90
CA TYR A 1 20.70 5.60 -6.94
C TYR A 1 20.07 4.37 -6.32
N LEU A 2 19.58 4.51 -5.10
CA LEU A 2 18.82 3.48 -4.38
C LEU A 2 17.60 4.16 -3.74
N GLY A 3 16.46 3.52 -3.83
CA GLY A 3 15.22 4.01 -3.23
C GLY A 3 14.32 2.83 -2.83
N SER A 4 13.45 3.05 -1.86
CA SER A 4 12.43 2.08 -1.48
C SER A 4 11.27 2.03 -2.47
N ASP A 5 11.18 3.02 -3.36
CA ASP A 5 10.11 3.19 -4.32
C ASP A 5 10.63 3.83 -5.61
N ALA A 6 10.04 3.44 -6.75
CA ALA A 6 10.34 4.02 -8.06
C ALA A 6 10.08 5.53 -8.12
N ILE A 7 9.07 6.02 -7.40
CA ILE A 7 8.73 7.43 -7.33
C ILE A 7 9.88 8.24 -6.74
N ALA A 8 10.58 7.73 -5.72
CA ALA A 8 11.73 8.38 -5.13
C ALA A 8 12.91 8.53 -6.11
N LEU A 9 12.99 7.64 -7.11
CA LEU A 9 14.04 7.65 -8.13
C LEU A 9 13.65 8.42 -9.40
N ALA A 10 12.37 8.67 -9.61
CA ALA A 10 11.84 9.32 -10.82
C ALA A 10 12.49 10.68 -11.18
N PRO A 11 12.94 11.53 -10.22
CA PRO A 11 13.67 12.75 -10.55
C PRO A 11 15.06 12.52 -11.17
N PHE A 12 15.61 11.30 -11.05
CA PHE A 12 16.99 11.01 -11.43
C PHE A 12 17.10 10.06 -12.62
N THR A 13 16.11 9.17 -12.79
CA THR A 13 16.11 8.15 -13.84
C THR A 13 14.71 7.59 -14.09
N ASP A 14 14.46 7.16 -15.33
CA ASP A 14 13.26 6.41 -15.70
C ASP A 14 13.52 4.90 -15.84
N THR A 15 14.77 4.48 -15.64
CA THR A 15 15.18 3.08 -15.81
C THR A 15 15.55 2.50 -14.45
N ILE A 16 14.85 1.46 -14.04
CA ILE A 16 14.91 0.90 -12.69
C ILE A 16 15.07 -0.61 -12.76
N THR A 17 15.84 -1.15 -11.82
CA THR A 17 15.89 -2.56 -11.52
C THR A 17 15.23 -2.79 -10.15
N TYR A 18 14.18 -3.62 -10.11
CA TYR A 18 13.59 -4.03 -8.84
C TYR A 18 14.32 -5.25 -8.30
N LEU A 19 14.49 -5.28 -6.98
CA LEU A 19 14.93 -6.47 -6.27
C LEU A 19 13.72 -7.38 -6.03
N ASP A 20 13.89 -8.67 -6.15
CA ASP A 20 12.90 -9.65 -5.73
C ASP A 20 12.99 -9.89 -4.21
N GLU A 21 11.99 -10.57 -3.65
CA GLU A 21 12.00 -10.90 -2.23
C GLU A 21 13.18 -11.80 -1.89
N GLY A 22 13.93 -11.42 -0.83
CA GLY A 22 15.16 -12.09 -0.45
C GLY A 22 16.43 -11.61 -1.17
N ASP A 23 16.30 -10.80 -2.22
CA ASP A 23 17.46 -10.23 -2.89
C ASP A 23 18.17 -9.21 -2.01
N TRP A 24 19.48 -9.16 -2.16
CA TRP A 24 20.31 -8.10 -1.60
C TRP A 24 21.33 -7.61 -2.63
N ALA A 25 21.79 -6.39 -2.48
CA ALA A 25 22.68 -5.77 -3.46
C ALA A 25 23.91 -5.14 -2.82
N VAL A 26 25.05 -5.27 -3.49
CA VAL A 26 26.26 -4.52 -3.18
C VAL A 26 26.39 -3.37 -4.16
N MET A 27 26.24 -2.16 -3.65
CA MET A 27 26.39 -0.95 -4.45
C MET A 27 27.76 -0.34 -4.25
N ARG A 28 28.47 -0.14 -5.34
CA ARG A 28 29.76 0.56 -5.40
C ARG A 28 29.62 1.77 -6.32
N ARG A 29 30.60 2.66 -6.29
CA ARG A 29 30.58 3.89 -7.10
C ARG A 29 30.44 3.61 -8.62
N SER A 30 30.94 2.50 -9.09
CA SER A 30 31.00 2.14 -10.52
C SER A 30 30.23 0.88 -10.88
N ALA A 31 29.66 0.17 -9.92
CA ALA A 31 29.00 -1.10 -10.16
C ALA A 31 27.93 -1.41 -9.11
N VAL A 32 26.91 -2.14 -9.54
CA VAL A 32 25.90 -2.77 -8.66
C VAL A 32 25.91 -4.25 -8.94
N GLU A 33 25.98 -5.05 -7.90
CA GLU A 33 25.91 -6.51 -7.95
C GLU A 33 24.73 -6.96 -7.12
N ILE A 34 23.84 -7.76 -7.70
CA ILE A 34 22.63 -8.25 -7.06
C ILE A 34 22.82 -9.75 -6.80
N TYR A 35 22.36 -10.17 -5.63
CA TYR A 35 22.44 -11.56 -5.17
C TYR A 35 21.07 -11.98 -4.65
N ASP A 36 20.70 -13.23 -4.89
CA ASP A 36 19.51 -13.85 -4.33
C ASP A 36 19.67 -14.19 -2.83
N GLU A 37 18.64 -14.75 -2.22
CA GLU A 37 18.64 -15.19 -0.82
C GLU A 37 19.74 -16.25 -0.53
N ASN A 38 20.19 -16.99 -1.54
CA ASN A 38 21.24 -18.02 -1.42
C ASN A 38 22.65 -17.44 -1.63
N GLY A 39 22.75 -16.14 -1.88
CA GLY A 39 24.03 -15.49 -2.17
C GLY A 39 24.55 -15.73 -3.59
N THR A 40 23.71 -16.23 -4.49
CA THR A 40 24.06 -16.41 -5.90
C THR A 40 23.87 -15.08 -6.63
N ARG A 41 24.89 -14.69 -7.41
CA ARG A 41 24.77 -13.48 -8.23
C ARG A 41 23.71 -13.66 -9.30
N VAL A 42 22.77 -12.73 -9.37
CA VAL A 42 21.65 -12.72 -10.32
C VAL A 42 21.62 -11.43 -11.12
N ASP A 43 21.10 -11.50 -12.34
CA ASP A 43 20.84 -10.34 -13.16
C ASP A 43 19.32 -10.09 -13.21
N ARG A 44 18.90 -8.91 -12.75
CA ARG A 44 17.49 -8.52 -12.72
C ARG A 44 17.19 -7.59 -13.90
N PRO A 45 16.00 -7.71 -14.52
CA PRO A 45 15.67 -6.92 -15.68
C PRO A 45 15.60 -5.43 -15.35
N LYS A 46 16.14 -4.62 -16.26
CA LYS A 46 15.93 -3.18 -16.24
C LYS A 46 14.58 -2.86 -16.88
N ILE A 47 13.72 -2.19 -16.13
CA ILE A 47 12.39 -1.80 -16.59
C ILE A 47 12.30 -0.29 -16.68
N LYS A 48 11.56 0.19 -17.70
CA LYS A 48 11.23 1.60 -17.78
C LYS A 48 10.08 1.88 -16.83
N SER A 49 10.34 2.72 -15.83
CA SER A 49 9.33 3.12 -14.85
C SER A 49 8.31 4.04 -15.52
N VAL A 50 7.04 3.82 -15.22
CA VAL A 50 5.94 4.73 -15.58
C VAL A 50 5.79 5.86 -14.56
N ALA A 51 6.55 5.83 -13.46
CA ALA A 51 6.57 6.91 -12.49
C ALA A 51 7.10 8.18 -13.15
N SER A 52 6.27 9.18 -13.24
CA SER A 52 6.62 10.48 -13.82
C SER A 52 7.19 11.39 -12.74
N SER A 53 8.21 12.16 -13.08
CA SER A 53 8.71 13.23 -12.21
C SER A 53 7.62 14.24 -11.84
N LEU A 54 6.55 14.35 -12.64
CA LEU A 54 5.39 15.19 -12.36
C LEU A 54 4.60 14.69 -11.13
N LEU A 55 4.57 13.38 -10.86
CA LEU A 55 3.94 12.82 -9.66
C LEU A 55 4.70 13.18 -8.37
N VAL A 56 6.00 13.45 -8.50
CA VAL A 56 6.88 13.83 -7.39
C VAL A 56 6.96 15.35 -7.21
N ASP A 57 6.24 16.12 -8.03
CA ASP A 57 6.20 17.57 -7.88
C ASP A 57 5.36 17.96 -6.66
N LYS A 58 5.97 18.75 -5.78
CA LYS A 58 5.28 19.32 -4.61
C LYS A 58 4.26 20.39 -5.00
N GLY A 59 4.26 20.84 -6.26
CA GLY A 59 3.46 21.97 -6.68
C GLY A 59 3.76 23.19 -5.79
N ASN A 60 2.71 23.86 -5.35
CA ASN A 60 2.78 25.03 -4.47
C ASN A 60 2.95 24.68 -2.97
N HIS A 61 3.17 23.42 -2.63
CA HIS A 61 3.27 22.98 -1.24
C HIS A 61 4.73 22.87 -0.78
N ARG A 62 4.99 23.33 0.44
CA ARG A 62 6.32 23.21 1.06
C ARG A 62 6.72 21.75 1.33
N HIS A 63 5.73 20.92 1.67
CA HIS A 63 5.91 19.51 2.05
C HIS A 63 4.95 18.61 1.28
N PHE A 64 5.35 17.39 0.93
CA PHE A 64 4.50 16.39 0.29
C PHE A 64 3.26 16.09 1.10
N MET A 65 3.38 15.91 2.41
CA MET A 65 2.22 15.68 3.28
C MET A 65 1.17 16.79 3.18
N ALA A 66 1.59 18.06 3.08
CA ALA A 66 0.65 19.16 2.89
C ALA A 66 -0.07 19.07 1.53
N LYS A 67 0.65 18.70 0.46
CA LYS A 67 0.07 18.42 -0.85
C LYS A 67 -0.97 17.30 -0.75
N GLU A 68 -0.58 16.14 -0.22
CA GLU A 68 -1.44 14.96 -0.07
C GLU A 68 -2.71 15.25 0.74
N ILE A 69 -2.60 16.03 1.83
CA ILE A 69 -3.76 16.45 2.60
C ILE A 69 -4.76 17.26 1.74
N HIS A 70 -4.25 18.16 0.90
CA HIS A 70 -5.12 19.00 0.06
C HIS A 70 -5.69 18.22 -1.14
N GLU A 71 -5.03 17.18 -1.60
CA GLU A 71 -5.50 16.30 -2.67
C GLU A 71 -6.55 15.27 -2.20
N GLN A 72 -6.71 15.06 -0.90
CA GLN A 72 -7.64 14.06 -0.33
C GLN A 72 -9.06 14.11 -0.93
N PRO A 73 -9.73 15.25 -1.09
CA PRO A 73 -11.09 15.28 -1.63
C PRO A 73 -11.17 14.71 -3.05
N GLU A 74 -10.19 15.03 -3.90
CA GLU A 74 -10.13 14.55 -5.28
C GLU A 74 -9.81 13.06 -5.33
N VAL A 75 -8.80 12.63 -4.58
CA VAL A 75 -8.37 11.22 -4.52
C VAL A 75 -9.48 10.33 -3.98
N VAL A 76 -10.18 10.75 -2.93
CA VAL A 76 -11.33 10.03 -2.38
C VAL A 76 -12.47 9.95 -3.40
N SER A 77 -12.78 11.05 -4.10
CA SER A 77 -13.79 11.05 -5.15
C SER A 77 -13.46 10.08 -6.28
N HIS A 78 -12.22 10.07 -6.76
CA HIS A 78 -11.79 9.14 -7.80
C HIS A 78 -11.85 7.68 -7.32
N THR A 79 -11.45 7.41 -6.09
CA THR A 79 -11.54 6.06 -5.51
C THR A 79 -12.99 5.61 -5.44
N LEU A 80 -13.88 6.45 -4.93
CA LEU A 80 -15.31 6.13 -4.81
C LEU A 80 -15.98 5.91 -6.16
N ALA A 81 -15.58 6.68 -7.19
CA ALA A 81 -16.14 6.52 -8.55
C ALA A 81 -15.95 5.12 -9.15
N ASN A 82 -14.96 4.36 -8.67
CA ASN A 82 -14.76 2.97 -9.10
C ASN A 82 -15.72 1.97 -8.41
N TYR A 83 -16.34 2.36 -7.30
CA TYR A 83 -17.15 1.47 -6.47
C TYR A 83 -18.60 1.92 -6.34
N ILE A 84 -18.92 3.15 -6.69
CA ILE A 84 -20.26 3.71 -6.53
C ILE A 84 -20.84 4.07 -7.89
N ASP A 85 -21.95 3.45 -8.25
CA ASP A 85 -22.80 3.92 -9.33
C ASP A 85 -23.74 5.02 -8.77
N MET A 86 -23.34 6.28 -9.01
CA MET A 86 -24.13 7.45 -8.55
C MET A 86 -25.48 7.56 -9.24
N GLY A 87 -25.65 6.99 -10.44
CA GLY A 87 -26.91 7.00 -11.18
C GLY A 87 -27.92 6.01 -10.63
N ALA A 88 -27.45 4.81 -10.32
CA ALA A 88 -28.28 3.75 -9.75
C ALA A 88 -28.38 3.81 -8.21
N GLY A 89 -27.51 4.60 -7.54
CA GLY A 89 -27.42 4.64 -6.08
C GLY A 89 -26.94 3.30 -5.47
N THR A 90 -26.16 2.54 -6.23
CA THR A 90 -25.68 1.20 -5.82
C THR A 90 -24.19 1.18 -5.66
N ILE A 91 -23.70 0.21 -4.88
CA ILE A 91 -22.26 -0.05 -4.70
C ILE A 91 -21.91 -1.28 -5.53
N ALA A 92 -20.97 -1.13 -6.46
CA ALA A 92 -20.40 -2.22 -7.25
C ALA A 92 -19.13 -2.71 -6.55
N PHE A 93 -19.23 -3.81 -5.82
CA PHE A 93 -18.06 -4.50 -5.31
C PHE A 93 -17.57 -5.56 -6.31
N PRO A 94 -16.25 -5.71 -6.47
CA PRO A 94 -15.72 -6.90 -7.11
C PRO A 94 -16.15 -8.14 -6.32
N ASP A 95 -16.33 -9.26 -7.01
CA ASP A 95 -16.57 -10.53 -6.32
C ASP A 95 -15.34 -10.88 -5.48
N LEU A 96 -15.50 -10.80 -4.18
CA LEU A 96 -14.45 -11.11 -3.21
C LEU A 96 -14.41 -12.61 -2.86
N GLY A 97 -15.36 -13.41 -3.37
CA GLY A 97 -15.52 -14.82 -2.98
C GLY A 97 -15.91 -15.00 -1.50
N ILE A 98 -16.38 -13.93 -0.83
CA ILE A 98 -16.71 -13.91 0.60
C ILE A 98 -18.17 -13.53 0.77
N ASP A 99 -18.89 -14.29 1.59
CA ASP A 99 -20.24 -13.93 2.01
C ASP A 99 -20.18 -12.94 3.17
N LEU A 100 -20.28 -11.64 2.85
CA LEU A 100 -20.21 -10.57 3.83
C LEU A 100 -21.29 -10.66 4.91
N ALA A 101 -22.42 -11.31 4.63
CA ALA A 101 -23.50 -11.49 5.61
C ALA A 101 -23.13 -12.46 6.74
N LYS A 102 -22.12 -13.29 6.53
CA LYS A 102 -21.63 -14.26 7.52
C LYS A 102 -20.49 -13.72 8.38
N ILE A 103 -20.02 -12.50 8.10
CA ILE A 103 -18.93 -11.92 8.87
C ILE A 103 -19.41 -11.56 10.27
N THR A 104 -18.76 -12.15 11.27
CA THR A 104 -19.09 -11.94 12.69
C THR A 104 -18.17 -10.93 13.38
N ARG A 105 -17.00 -10.68 12.80
CA ARG A 105 -15.99 -9.75 13.34
C ARG A 105 -15.09 -9.24 12.22
N VAL A 106 -14.62 -8.02 12.33
CA VAL A 106 -13.61 -7.46 11.44
C VAL A 106 -12.36 -7.11 12.24
N THR A 107 -11.20 -7.50 11.72
CA THR A 107 -9.89 -7.08 12.24
C THR A 107 -9.17 -6.29 11.15
N ILE A 108 -8.77 -5.06 11.46
CA ILE A 108 -8.04 -4.19 10.54
C ILE A 108 -6.61 -4.07 11.03
N SER A 109 -5.64 -4.35 10.17
CA SER A 109 -4.22 -4.17 10.47
C SER A 109 -3.62 -3.18 9.47
N ALA A 110 -3.09 -2.06 9.98
CA ALA A 110 -2.57 -0.97 9.17
C ALA A 110 -1.50 -0.16 9.92
N CYS A 111 -0.75 0.66 9.20
CA CYS A 111 0.20 1.63 9.76
C CYS A 111 -0.08 3.04 9.25
N GLY A 112 0.47 4.05 9.93
CA GLY A 112 0.43 5.45 9.50
C GLY A 112 -0.97 6.00 9.28
N THR A 113 -1.18 6.70 8.18
CA THR A 113 -2.47 7.31 7.83
C THR A 113 -3.57 6.27 7.56
N ALA A 114 -3.20 5.09 7.06
CA ALA A 114 -4.13 3.98 6.85
C ALA A 114 -4.69 3.44 8.18
N TYR A 115 -3.87 3.42 9.25
CA TYR A 115 -4.34 3.08 10.60
C TYR A 115 -5.40 4.09 11.08
N TYR A 116 -5.18 5.39 10.89
CA TYR A 116 -6.17 6.41 11.26
C TYR A 116 -7.46 6.31 10.43
N ALA A 117 -7.35 6.00 9.15
CA ALA A 117 -8.52 5.70 8.32
C ALA A 117 -9.28 4.48 8.84
N GLY A 118 -8.55 3.44 9.26
CA GLY A 118 -9.10 2.25 9.90
C GLY A 118 -9.86 2.56 11.20
N LEU A 119 -9.36 3.50 12.03
CA LEU A 119 -10.07 3.95 13.23
C LEU A 119 -11.44 4.57 12.89
N VAL A 120 -11.51 5.40 11.85
CA VAL A 120 -12.80 5.94 11.36
C VAL A 120 -13.68 4.81 10.83
N GLY A 121 -13.12 3.91 10.02
CA GLY A 121 -13.80 2.74 9.46
C GLY A 121 -14.40 1.85 10.54
N LYS A 122 -13.68 1.65 11.65
CA LYS A 122 -14.17 0.93 12.82
C LYS A 122 -15.53 1.46 13.29
N TYR A 123 -15.60 2.78 13.55
CA TYR A 123 -16.85 3.39 14.04
C TYR A 123 -17.98 3.25 13.03
N TRP A 124 -17.70 3.34 11.73
CA TRP A 124 -18.73 3.21 10.70
C TRP A 124 -19.22 1.77 10.57
N ILE A 125 -18.33 0.79 10.57
CA ILE A 125 -18.69 -0.63 10.48
C ILE A 125 -19.51 -1.02 11.71
N GLU A 126 -19.05 -0.69 12.91
CA GLU A 126 -19.78 -0.98 14.16
C GLU A 126 -21.16 -0.31 14.19
N ARG A 127 -21.27 0.92 13.66
CA ARG A 127 -22.54 1.66 13.63
C ARG A 127 -23.53 1.09 12.61
N TYR A 128 -23.06 0.82 11.39
CA TYR A 128 -23.97 0.49 10.29
C TYR A 128 -24.12 -1.02 10.08
N ALA A 129 -23.04 -1.78 10.16
CA ALA A 129 -23.07 -3.22 9.99
C ALA A 129 -23.33 -3.99 11.30
N ARG A 130 -23.19 -3.32 12.46
CA ARG A 130 -23.31 -3.95 13.80
C ARG A 130 -22.36 -5.12 14.02
N VAL A 131 -21.22 -5.08 13.36
CA VAL A 131 -20.16 -6.07 13.48
C VAL A 131 -19.02 -5.46 14.29
N PRO A 132 -18.53 -6.11 15.36
CA PRO A 132 -17.42 -5.60 16.16
C PRO A 132 -16.15 -5.51 15.33
N VAL A 133 -15.40 -4.43 15.51
CA VAL A 133 -14.17 -4.17 14.78
C VAL A 133 -13.01 -3.96 15.74
N GLU A 134 -11.94 -4.70 15.49
CA GLU A 134 -10.65 -4.50 16.13
C GLU A 134 -9.68 -3.89 15.14
N ILE A 135 -8.87 -2.94 15.60
CA ILE A 135 -7.82 -2.34 14.78
C ILE A 135 -6.49 -2.44 15.49
N ASP A 136 -5.47 -2.80 14.74
CA ASP A 136 -4.13 -2.98 15.25
C ASP A 136 -3.07 -2.33 14.34
N ILE A 137 -1.94 -1.98 14.92
CA ILE A 137 -0.79 -1.48 14.17
C ILE A 137 -0.11 -2.68 13.50
N ALA A 138 0.09 -2.61 12.19
CA ALA A 138 0.56 -3.77 11.42
C ALA A 138 1.95 -4.26 11.86
N SER A 139 2.84 -3.39 12.30
CA SER A 139 4.14 -3.76 12.85
C SER A 139 4.02 -4.60 14.13
N GLU A 140 3.04 -4.27 14.97
CA GLU A 140 2.81 -4.99 16.24
C GLU A 140 2.00 -6.27 16.02
N PHE A 141 1.01 -6.23 15.12
CA PHE A 141 0.16 -7.37 14.77
C PHE A 141 0.99 -8.59 14.35
N ARG A 142 2.11 -8.37 13.66
CA ARG A 142 3.02 -9.43 13.23
C ARG A 142 3.61 -10.24 14.40
N TYR A 143 3.83 -9.61 15.56
CA TYR A 143 4.56 -10.20 16.67
C TYR A 143 3.66 -10.57 17.85
N ARG A 144 2.44 -10.09 17.86
CA ARG A 144 1.53 -10.15 19.01
C ARG A 144 0.65 -11.40 19.05
N GLU A 145 0.80 -12.38 18.20
CA GLU A 145 -0.06 -13.59 18.18
C GLU A 145 -1.55 -13.28 18.39
N ALA A 146 -2.07 -12.31 17.61
CA ALA A 146 -3.45 -11.84 17.74
C ALA A 146 -4.45 -12.98 17.52
N PRO A 147 -5.47 -13.15 18.38
CA PRO A 147 -6.47 -14.21 18.19
C PRO A 147 -7.34 -13.89 16.97
N LEU A 148 -7.17 -14.65 15.91
CA LEU A 148 -8.07 -14.62 14.75
C LEU A 148 -9.21 -15.59 15.02
N VAL A 149 -10.44 -15.10 14.93
CA VAL A 149 -11.64 -15.87 15.21
C VAL A 149 -12.21 -16.43 13.91
N GLU A 150 -12.63 -17.69 13.93
CA GLU A 150 -13.32 -18.32 12.80
C GLU A 150 -14.60 -17.51 12.44
N GLY A 151 -14.84 -17.28 11.15
CA GLY A 151 -15.91 -16.40 10.67
C GLY A 151 -15.56 -14.89 10.75
N GLY A 152 -14.36 -14.55 11.16
CA GLY A 152 -13.85 -13.17 11.12
C GLY A 152 -13.27 -12.80 9.75
N LEU A 153 -13.34 -11.51 9.40
CA LEU A 153 -12.68 -10.90 8.26
C LEU A 153 -11.42 -10.16 8.73
N ALA A 154 -10.27 -10.55 8.24
CA ALA A 154 -9.03 -9.81 8.46
C ALA A 154 -8.72 -8.93 7.23
N VAL A 155 -8.56 -7.62 7.46
CA VAL A 155 -8.23 -6.64 6.44
C VAL A 155 -6.82 -6.13 6.70
N PHE A 156 -5.88 -6.50 5.84
CA PHE A 156 -4.51 -6.00 5.89
C PHE A 156 -4.36 -4.89 4.86
N VAL A 157 -4.07 -3.67 5.32
CA VAL A 157 -3.76 -2.57 4.43
C VAL A 157 -2.25 -2.60 4.17
N VAL A 158 -1.89 -3.12 3.02
CA VAL A 158 -0.51 -3.23 2.54
C VAL A 158 -0.32 -2.23 1.41
N ASP A 159 0.75 -1.49 1.44
CA ASP A 159 1.16 -0.69 0.30
C ASP A 159 1.64 -1.63 -0.81
N ARG A 160 0.96 -1.63 -1.96
CA ARG A 160 1.32 -2.46 -3.10
C ARG A 160 2.64 -2.06 -3.76
N GLU A 161 3.14 -0.88 -3.46
CA GLU A 161 4.37 -0.35 -4.04
C GLU A 161 5.63 -0.81 -3.29
N HIS A 162 5.51 -1.43 -2.13
CA HIS A 162 6.63 -2.07 -1.44
C HIS A 162 7.01 -3.40 -2.11
N ARG A 163 7.44 -3.34 -3.35
CA ARG A 163 8.40 -4.33 -3.86
C ARG A 163 9.74 -4.01 -3.20
N ALA A 164 10.40 -5.02 -2.70
CA ALA A 164 11.69 -4.90 -2.03
C ALA A 164 12.64 -4.05 -2.88
N GLY A 165 12.95 -2.86 -2.46
CA GLY A 165 13.91 -1.89 -2.99
C GLY A 165 14.08 -1.79 -4.50
N ALA A 166 14.27 -0.59 -5.01
CA ALA A 166 14.63 -0.34 -6.41
C ALA A 166 16.06 0.21 -6.48
N VAL A 167 16.84 -0.32 -7.41
CA VAL A 167 18.22 0.12 -7.71
C VAL A 167 18.24 0.71 -9.11
N ALA A 168 18.84 1.89 -9.25
CA ALA A 168 18.97 2.60 -10.52
C ALA A 168 20.41 3.06 -10.79
#